data_97183047a355a3d7aae81229082fac5f
#
_entry.id   97183047a355a3d7aae81229082fac5f
#
_cell.length_a   1.000
_cell.length_b   1.000
_cell.length_c   1.000
_cell.angle_alpha   90.00
_cell.angle_beta   90.00
_cell.angle_gamma   90.00
#
_symmetry.space_group_name_H-M   'P 1'
#
loop_
_entity.id
_entity.type
_entity.pdbx_description
1 polymer ?
#
loop_
_entity_poly.entity_id
_entity_poly.type
_entity_poly.pdbx_seq_one_letter_code
_entity_poly.pdbx_strand_id
1 'polypeptide(L)'
;MKILRSDLCKVVQRQRAAVITFFFCWASLQISAEIPIIAFGGVPAHESTAERFKEFREAGFDVSIEHYWDTPPQQLRNILDIAHNESVRIMLKSRLLTEHPEKVAPYIKGHPALFAYYLEDEPYPATMNETIDLYNKVRKADTTTRCYINLLPTYGIERDPNEQSSTYNDYLQQASRMNLPQISFDHYPIRDEGIRPDWYRNLEAVRRESLRTKKPFWAFVLCTPHVYYPQPTLASLRLQIYSNLAYGAQAIQYFTYWTPKPDDDYNYHDGPISLDGNRTKTYNLVKTMNLELRKILPLFDGAKVESVRHLLNIPNWTTKADKLPLNITKLKVKGKKGCILSTFKNGQHRYLAIVNKDHISPMTLTIRTRKGVVMINKSLQERVPSSSYQVSGGDMLLFRLS
;
A
#
# COMPACT_ATOMS: atom_id res chain seq x y z
N MET A 1 69.48 24.01 57.50
CA MET A 1 69.40 23.40 56.17
C MET A 1 68.14 22.55 56.10
N LYS A 2 67.05 23.29 56.05
CA LYS A 2 65.64 22.81 55.86
C LYS A 2 65.17 23.60 54.66
N ILE A 3 64.47 23.03 53.77
CA ILE A 3 63.84 23.51 52.56
C ILE A 3 64.36 22.71 51.35
N LEU A 4 63.58 21.72 50.92
CA LEU A 4 63.51 21.09 49.61
C LEU A 4 62.90 19.66 49.73
N ARG A 5 61.70 19.54 50.32
CA ARG A 5 60.88 18.31 50.32
C ARG A 5 59.37 18.58 50.26
N SER A 6 58.92 19.59 49.60
CA SER A 6 57.47 19.86 49.49
C SER A 6 56.88 19.95 48.12
N ASP A 7 57.72 19.91 47.02
CA ASP A 7 57.15 20.15 45.70
C ASP A 7 57.06 18.94 44.76
N LEU A 8 57.46 17.74 45.19
CA LEU A 8 57.32 16.55 44.37
C LEU A 8 56.04 15.76 44.61
N CYS A 9 55.22 16.11 45.57
CA CYS A 9 54.00 15.40 45.91
C CYS A 9 52.73 16.02 45.33
N LYS A 10 52.81 17.14 44.66
CA LYS A 10 51.68 17.84 44.06
C LYS A 10 51.50 17.69 42.57
N VAL A 11 52.39 16.99 41.87
CA VAL A 11 52.31 16.78 40.41
C VAL A 11 51.73 15.41 40.04
N VAL A 12 51.64 14.47 40.95
CA VAL A 12 51.14 13.10 40.67
C VAL A 12 49.62 12.93 40.88
N GLN A 13 48.89 13.98 41.33
CA GLN A 13 47.45 13.86 41.63
C GLN A 13 46.54 14.63 40.66
N ARG A 14 46.97 14.96 39.44
CA ARG A 14 46.12 15.60 38.43
C ARG A 14 46.13 14.98 37.05
N GLN A 15 46.27 13.66 36.96
CA GLN A 15 45.93 12.91 35.75
C GLN A 15 44.88 11.86 36.11
N ARG A 16 43.72 12.28 36.57
CA ARG A 16 42.50 11.48 36.44
C ARG A 16 42.03 11.67 35.02
N ALA A 17 42.42 10.73 34.17
CA ALA A 17 41.86 10.60 32.83
C ALA A 17 40.34 10.57 32.94
N ALA A 18 39.69 11.58 32.43
CA ALA A 18 38.26 11.54 32.15
C ALA A 18 38.07 10.52 31.03
N VAL A 19 37.73 9.30 31.41
CA VAL A 19 37.19 8.29 30.49
C VAL A 19 35.81 8.80 30.13
N ILE A 20 35.72 9.57 29.04
CA ILE A 20 34.44 9.89 28.41
C ILE A 20 33.97 8.60 27.76
N THR A 21 33.14 7.85 28.50
CA THR A 21 32.35 6.74 27.95
C THR A 21 31.34 7.36 26.99
N PHE A 22 31.68 7.38 25.70
CA PHE A 22 30.69 7.59 24.65
C PHE A 22 29.75 6.38 24.68
N PHE A 23 28.66 6.51 25.39
CA PHE A 23 27.47 5.71 25.11
C PHE A 23 26.99 6.07 23.71
N PHE A 24 27.47 5.34 22.73
CA PHE A 24 26.76 5.23 21.47
C PHE A 24 25.40 4.61 21.82
N CYS A 25 24.42 5.48 22.08
CA CYS A 25 23.03 5.11 22.02
C CYS A 25 22.78 4.71 20.55
N TRP A 26 22.97 3.45 20.23
CA TRP A 26 22.39 2.84 19.06
C TRP A 26 20.87 2.92 19.29
N ALA A 27 20.29 4.09 19.06
CA ALA A 27 18.90 4.14 18.65
C ALA A 27 18.88 3.29 17.37
N SER A 28 18.49 2.01 17.50
CA SER A 28 17.97 1.28 16.38
C SER A 28 16.85 2.18 15.86
N LEU A 29 17.14 2.96 14.82
CA LEU A 29 16.12 3.41 13.90
C LEU A 29 15.45 2.11 13.46
N GLN A 30 14.38 1.74 14.14
CA GLN A 30 13.36 0.93 13.51
C GLN A 30 12.95 1.80 12.32
N ILE A 31 13.51 1.49 11.16
CA ILE A 31 12.95 1.92 9.89
C ILE A 31 11.57 1.26 9.92
N SER A 32 10.59 2.01 10.41
CA SER A 32 9.18 1.69 10.22
C SER A 32 9.06 1.42 8.74
N ALA A 33 8.62 0.24 8.38
CA ALA A 33 8.49 -0.13 6.99
C ALA A 33 7.33 0.72 6.45
N GLU A 34 7.68 1.92 5.95
CA GLU A 34 6.72 2.86 5.36
C GLU A 34 5.82 2.10 4.39
N ILE A 35 4.52 2.34 4.43
CA ILE A 35 3.54 1.75 3.51
C ILE A 35 4.06 1.92 2.08
N PRO A 36 4.43 0.84 1.35
CA PRO A 36 5.02 0.97 0.04
C PRO A 36 3.96 1.38 -1.00
N ILE A 37 4.38 2.21 -1.93
CA ILE A 37 3.63 2.55 -3.13
C ILE A 37 4.21 1.71 -4.27
N ILE A 38 3.40 0.82 -4.81
CA ILE A 38 3.82 -0.25 -5.72
C ILE A 38 3.16 -0.04 -7.07
N ALA A 39 3.79 -0.41 -8.15
CA ALA A 39 3.16 -0.42 -9.47
C ALA A 39 3.37 -1.75 -10.20
N PHE A 40 2.26 -2.30 -10.70
CA PHE A 40 2.21 -3.40 -11.63
C PHE A 40 2.47 -2.91 -13.06
N GLY A 41 2.99 -3.77 -13.93
CA GLY A 41 3.49 -3.33 -15.22
C GLY A 41 4.51 -2.22 -15.00
N GLY A 42 5.56 -2.49 -14.25
CA GLY A 42 6.53 -1.52 -13.81
C GLY A 42 7.53 -1.12 -14.92
N VAL A 43 8.83 -1.25 -14.67
CA VAL A 43 9.85 -0.98 -15.69
C VAL A 43 10.16 -2.29 -16.42
N PRO A 44 9.83 -2.41 -17.74
CA PRO A 44 10.04 -3.65 -18.49
C PRO A 44 11.53 -4.01 -18.61
N ALA A 45 11.84 -5.28 -18.84
CA ALA A 45 13.21 -5.79 -18.91
C ALA A 45 14.09 -5.03 -19.93
N HIS A 46 13.54 -4.74 -21.12
CA HIS A 46 14.26 -4.04 -22.19
C HIS A 46 14.42 -2.53 -21.94
N GLU A 47 13.71 -1.97 -20.98
CA GLU A 47 13.75 -0.57 -20.57
C GLU A 47 14.43 -0.40 -19.19
N SER A 48 15.00 -1.46 -18.61
CA SER A 48 15.55 -1.45 -17.25
C SER A 48 16.89 -0.71 -17.19
N THR A 49 16.83 0.62 -17.36
CA THR A 49 17.95 1.57 -17.26
C THR A 49 17.85 2.43 -15.99
N ALA A 50 18.94 3.10 -15.62
CA ALA A 50 18.98 4.01 -14.48
C ALA A 50 17.96 5.16 -14.66
N GLU A 51 17.86 5.72 -15.86
CA GLU A 51 16.93 6.81 -16.18
C GLU A 51 15.48 6.38 -15.98
N ARG A 52 15.11 5.15 -16.38
CA ARG A 52 13.75 4.62 -16.22
C ARG A 52 13.41 4.33 -14.77
N PHE A 53 14.32 3.75 -14.00
CA PHE A 53 14.08 3.55 -12.57
C PHE A 53 14.05 4.87 -11.81
N LYS A 54 14.87 5.84 -12.17
CA LYS A 54 14.78 7.21 -11.64
C LYS A 54 13.44 7.85 -11.97
N GLU A 55 12.98 7.75 -13.21
CA GLU A 55 11.65 8.23 -13.64
C GLU A 55 10.52 7.58 -12.84
N PHE A 56 10.58 6.28 -12.61
CA PHE A 56 9.65 5.52 -11.79
C PHE A 56 9.66 6.04 -10.34
N ARG A 57 10.85 6.25 -9.76
CA ARG A 57 11.01 6.79 -8.41
C ARG A 57 10.50 8.23 -8.29
N GLU A 58 10.73 9.06 -9.28
CA GLU A 58 10.20 10.42 -9.35
C GLU A 58 8.68 10.49 -9.41
N ALA A 59 8.02 9.50 -9.98
CA ALA A 59 6.56 9.35 -9.94
C ALA A 59 6.05 8.95 -8.53
N GLY A 60 6.95 8.70 -7.58
CA GLY A 60 6.65 8.39 -6.18
C GLY A 60 6.45 6.90 -5.89
N PHE A 61 6.85 6.00 -6.77
CA PHE A 61 6.81 4.55 -6.55
C PHE A 61 8.05 4.02 -5.83
N ASP A 62 7.88 2.96 -5.03
CA ASP A 62 8.93 2.28 -4.29
C ASP A 62 9.28 0.91 -4.87
N VAL A 63 8.28 0.23 -5.46
CA VAL A 63 8.39 -1.15 -5.89
C VAL A 63 7.76 -1.32 -7.27
N SER A 64 8.56 -1.83 -8.19
CA SER A 64 8.16 -2.22 -9.55
C SER A 64 7.78 -3.70 -9.54
N ILE A 65 6.55 -4.05 -9.96
CA ILE A 65 6.15 -5.43 -10.25
C ILE A 65 6.26 -5.64 -11.74
N GLU A 66 7.09 -6.60 -12.18
CA GLU A 66 7.27 -6.84 -13.61
C GLU A 66 7.56 -8.32 -13.93
N HIS A 67 7.22 -8.69 -15.15
CA HIS A 67 7.48 -10.00 -15.73
C HIS A 67 8.78 -10.01 -16.53
N TYR A 68 9.82 -10.61 -15.97
CA TYR A 68 11.12 -10.80 -16.60
C TYR A 68 11.20 -12.20 -17.22
N TRP A 69 10.25 -12.53 -18.13
CA TRP A 69 9.96 -13.91 -18.57
C TRP A 69 11.20 -14.68 -18.97
N ASP A 70 11.95 -14.20 -19.96
CA ASP A 70 13.07 -14.90 -20.57
C ASP A 70 14.43 -14.27 -20.20
N THR A 71 14.44 -13.45 -19.13
CA THR A 71 15.65 -12.76 -18.67
C THR A 71 16.58 -13.74 -17.93
N PRO A 72 17.82 -13.91 -18.37
CA PRO A 72 18.78 -14.79 -17.70
C PRO A 72 19.09 -14.35 -16.26
N PRO A 73 19.41 -15.27 -15.33
CA PRO A 73 19.63 -14.95 -13.92
C PRO A 73 20.69 -13.88 -13.68
N GLN A 74 21.78 -13.87 -14.46
CA GLN A 74 22.82 -12.84 -14.36
C GLN A 74 22.31 -11.47 -14.79
N GLN A 75 21.47 -11.40 -15.80
CA GLN A 75 20.84 -10.15 -16.24
C GLN A 75 19.80 -9.68 -15.22
N LEU A 76 19.04 -10.57 -14.59
CA LEU A 76 18.15 -10.23 -13.46
C LEU A 76 18.94 -9.58 -12.33
N ARG A 77 20.13 -10.10 -12.02
CA ARG A 77 21.02 -9.51 -11.01
C ARG A 77 21.43 -8.10 -11.40
N ASN A 78 21.85 -7.89 -12.63
CA ASN A 78 22.24 -6.55 -13.11
C ASN A 78 21.07 -5.55 -13.07
N ILE A 79 19.85 -5.99 -13.43
CA ILE A 79 18.64 -5.15 -13.32
C ILE A 79 18.37 -4.76 -11.87
N LEU A 80 18.53 -5.69 -10.95
CA LEU A 80 18.38 -5.42 -9.50
C LEU A 80 19.45 -4.41 -9.02
N ASP A 81 20.71 -4.51 -9.49
CA ASP A 81 21.76 -3.58 -9.16
C ASP A 81 21.42 -2.16 -9.65
N ILE A 82 20.93 -2.01 -10.88
CA ILE A 82 20.50 -0.71 -11.45
C ILE A 82 19.32 -0.14 -10.63
N ALA A 83 18.31 -0.94 -10.36
CA ALA A 83 17.14 -0.52 -9.58
C ALA A 83 17.52 -0.10 -8.14
N HIS A 84 18.48 -0.82 -7.53
CA HIS A 84 18.99 -0.49 -6.20
C HIS A 84 19.64 0.90 -6.15
N ASN A 85 20.46 1.22 -7.14
CA ASN A 85 21.12 2.51 -7.23
C ASN A 85 20.14 3.68 -7.34
N GLU A 86 18.96 3.43 -7.93
CA GLU A 86 17.87 4.40 -8.04
C GLU A 86 16.84 4.29 -6.89
N SER A 87 17.16 3.52 -5.83
CA SER A 87 16.28 3.33 -4.66
C SER A 87 14.91 2.73 -5.01
N VAL A 88 14.85 1.89 -6.04
CA VAL A 88 13.68 1.13 -6.45
C VAL A 88 13.89 -0.35 -6.08
N ARG A 89 12.84 -0.98 -5.60
CA ARG A 89 12.80 -2.42 -5.35
C ARG A 89 11.95 -3.11 -6.41
N ILE A 90 12.18 -4.40 -6.61
CA ILE A 90 11.52 -5.17 -7.66
C ILE A 90 10.80 -6.38 -7.04
N MET A 91 9.55 -6.58 -7.42
CA MET A 91 8.88 -7.88 -7.36
C MET A 91 8.95 -8.49 -8.76
N LEU A 92 9.58 -9.63 -8.87
CA LEU A 92 9.82 -10.25 -10.19
C LEU A 92 9.12 -11.59 -10.33
N LYS A 93 8.56 -11.82 -11.52
CA LYS A 93 8.16 -13.12 -12.04
C LYS A 93 9.04 -13.44 -13.24
N SER A 94 9.51 -14.68 -13.34
CA SER A 94 10.23 -15.15 -14.54
C SER A 94 9.89 -16.62 -14.78
N ARG A 95 9.99 -17.06 -16.03
CA ARG A 95 9.74 -18.47 -16.38
C ARG A 95 10.67 -19.39 -15.59
N LEU A 96 11.95 -19.06 -15.56
CA LEU A 96 12.94 -19.88 -14.87
C LEU A 96 12.71 -19.91 -13.35
N LEU A 97 12.22 -18.83 -12.73
CA LEU A 97 11.83 -18.84 -11.32
C LEU A 97 10.65 -19.78 -11.06
N THR A 98 9.70 -19.85 -11.98
CA THR A 98 8.53 -20.73 -11.89
C THR A 98 8.92 -22.20 -12.09
N GLU A 99 9.72 -22.48 -13.12
CA GLU A 99 10.09 -23.85 -13.51
C GLU A 99 11.24 -24.41 -12.68
N HIS A 100 12.27 -23.58 -12.41
CA HIS A 100 13.54 -23.97 -11.81
C HIS A 100 14.06 -22.92 -10.80
N PRO A 101 13.34 -22.65 -9.70
CA PRO A 101 13.74 -21.62 -8.72
C PRO A 101 15.13 -21.85 -8.16
N GLU A 102 15.59 -23.09 -8.06
CA GLU A 102 16.94 -23.44 -7.62
C GLU A 102 18.05 -22.94 -8.56
N LYS A 103 17.72 -22.64 -9.83
CA LYS A 103 18.66 -22.05 -10.79
C LYS A 103 18.70 -20.52 -10.76
N VAL A 104 17.66 -19.87 -10.21
CA VAL A 104 17.56 -18.41 -10.17
C VAL A 104 17.93 -17.86 -8.79
N ALA A 105 17.38 -18.46 -7.74
CA ALA A 105 17.55 -17.95 -6.38
C ALA A 105 19.02 -17.71 -5.98
N PRO A 106 20.01 -18.57 -6.33
CA PRO A 106 21.40 -18.33 -5.97
C PRO A 106 21.98 -16.99 -6.49
N TYR A 107 21.46 -16.46 -7.61
CA TYR A 107 21.93 -15.22 -8.21
C TYR A 107 21.33 -13.97 -7.57
N ILE A 108 20.10 -14.06 -7.05
CA ILE A 108 19.32 -12.86 -6.69
C ILE A 108 18.85 -12.83 -5.23
N LYS A 109 18.80 -13.97 -4.51
CA LYS A 109 18.40 -13.99 -3.10
C LYS A 109 19.26 -13.08 -2.26
N GLY A 110 18.62 -12.39 -1.30
CA GLY A 110 19.32 -11.45 -0.42
C GLY A 110 19.72 -10.14 -1.08
N HIS A 111 19.40 -9.93 -2.36
CA HIS A 111 19.67 -8.66 -3.03
C HIS A 111 18.79 -7.55 -2.44
N PRO A 112 19.33 -6.36 -2.07
CA PRO A 112 18.55 -5.31 -1.39
C PRO A 112 17.39 -4.76 -2.23
N ALA A 113 17.49 -4.78 -3.56
CA ALA A 113 16.40 -4.40 -4.44
C ALA A 113 15.39 -5.52 -4.69
N LEU A 114 15.66 -6.77 -4.34
CA LEU A 114 14.68 -7.84 -4.48
C LEU A 114 13.62 -7.75 -3.36
N PHE A 115 12.44 -7.27 -3.69
CA PHE A 115 11.37 -7.09 -2.73
C PHE A 115 10.58 -8.37 -2.49
N ALA A 116 10.23 -9.08 -3.57
CA ALA A 116 9.53 -10.35 -3.50
C ALA A 116 9.67 -11.16 -4.80
N TYR A 117 9.46 -12.48 -4.70
CA TYR A 117 9.13 -13.35 -5.83
C TYR A 117 7.63 -13.26 -6.10
N TYR A 118 7.26 -12.82 -7.29
CA TYR A 118 5.87 -12.79 -7.75
C TYR A 118 5.55 -14.16 -8.38
N LEU A 119 4.70 -14.91 -7.69
CA LEU A 119 4.44 -16.31 -8.06
C LEU A 119 3.28 -16.41 -9.05
N GLU A 120 2.12 -15.84 -8.71
CA GLU A 120 0.92 -15.95 -9.53
C GLU A 120 0.03 -14.72 -9.42
N ASP A 121 -0.65 -14.42 -10.52
CA ASP A 121 -1.67 -13.41 -10.62
C ASP A 121 -3.04 -14.06 -10.69
N GLU A 122 -3.93 -13.67 -9.81
CA GLU A 122 -5.33 -14.09 -9.79
C GLU A 122 -5.56 -15.60 -9.92
N PRO A 123 -4.86 -16.45 -9.11
CA PRO A 123 -5.09 -17.88 -9.20
C PRO A 123 -6.55 -18.22 -8.92
N TYR A 124 -7.20 -18.98 -9.80
CA TYR A 124 -8.56 -19.44 -9.58
C TYR A 124 -8.62 -20.47 -8.43
N PRO A 125 -9.78 -20.68 -7.78
CA PRO A 125 -9.93 -21.71 -6.74
C PRO A 125 -9.47 -23.10 -7.21
N ALA A 126 -9.72 -23.45 -8.47
CA ALA A 126 -9.33 -24.73 -9.06
C ALA A 126 -7.80 -24.89 -9.20
N THR A 127 -7.07 -23.81 -9.49
CA THR A 127 -5.60 -23.82 -9.68
C THR A 127 -4.82 -23.39 -8.44
N MET A 128 -5.50 -23.09 -7.34
CA MET A 128 -4.83 -22.64 -6.10
C MET A 128 -3.85 -23.67 -5.54
N ASN A 129 -4.10 -24.97 -5.71
CA ASN A 129 -3.18 -26.00 -5.25
C ASN A 129 -1.86 -25.96 -6.04
N GLU A 130 -1.89 -25.69 -7.34
CA GLU A 130 -0.70 -25.52 -8.18
C GLU A 130 0.12 -24.31 -7.71
N THR A 131 -0.55 -23.23 -7.34
CA THR A 131 0.09 -22.04 -6.77
C THR A 131 0.75 -22.34 -5.40
N ILE A 132 0.10 -23.17 -4.57
CA ILE A 132 0.67 -23.63 -3.28
C ILE A 132 1.92 -24.50 -3.54
N ASP A 133 1.89 -25.36 -4.53
CA ASP A 133 3.03 -26.22 -4.91
C ASP A 133 4.19 -25.38 -5.43
N LEU A 134 3.92 -24.37 -6.25
CA LEU A 134 4.92 -23.40 -6.69
C LEU A 134 5.53 -22.64 -5.50
N TYR A 135 4.68 -22.15 -4.59
CA TYR A 135 5.14 -21.51 -3.35
C TYR A 135 6.11 -22.42 -2.58
N ASN A 136 5.74 -23.69 -2.38
CA ASN A 136 6.57 -24.64 -1.65
C ASN A 136 7.90 -24.92 -2.38
N LYS A 137 7.88 -24.98 -3.71
CA LYS A 137 9.07 -25.18 -4.56
C LYS A 137 10.03 -23.97 -4.43
N VAL A 138 9.51 -22.75 -4.52
CA VAL A 138 10.32 -21.53 -4.37
C VAL A 138 10.88 -21.42 -2.93
N ARG A 139 10.08 -21.75 -1.91
CA ARG A 139 10.54 -21.74 -0.50
C ARG A 139 11.64 -22.77 -0.21
N LYS A 140 11.74 -23.87 -0.96
CA LYS A 140 12.89 -24.81 -0.87
C LYS A 140 14.16 -24.19 -1.41
N ALA A 141 14.09 -23.36 -2.45
CA ALA A 141 15.25 -22.69 -3.05
C ALA A 141 15.69 -21.43 -2.27
N ASP A 142 14.72 -20.70 -1.69
CA ASP A 142 14.97 -19.49 -0.89
C ASP A 142 13.92 -19.36 0.22
N THR A 143 14.37 -19.48 1.47
CA THR A 143 13.53 -19.32 2.67
C THR A 143 13.45 -17.87 3.15
N THR A 144 14.22 -16.95 2.61
CA THR A 144 14.40 -15.58 3.12
C THR A 144 13.60 -14.55 2.36
N THR A 145 13.60 -14.61 1.03
CA THR A 145 12.87 -13.66 0.19
C THR A 145 11.37 -13.86 0.33
N ARG A 146 10.65 -12.76 0.41
CA ARG A 146 9.18 -12.75 0.43
C ARG A 146 8.62 -13.36 -0.85
N CYS A 147 7.53 -14.14 -0.73
CA CYS A 147 6.69 -14.53 -1.85
C CYS A 147 5.42 -13.67 -1.91
N TYR A 148 4.91 -13.48 -3.10
CA TYR A 148 3.74 -12.66 -3.37
C TYR A 148 2.84 -13.34 -4.40
N ILE A 149 1.54 -13.28 -4.17
CA ILE A 149 0.46 -13.55 -5.14
C ILE A 149 -0.53 -12.39 -5.07
N ASN A 150 -1.23 -12.13 -6.15
CA ASN A 150 -2.40 -11.26 -6.16
C ASN A 150 -3.66 -12.11 -6.26
N LEU A 151 -4.70 -11.77 -5.50
CA LEU A 151 -5.94 -12.53 -5.42
C LEU A 151 -7.04 -11.86 -6.24
N LEU A 152 -7.88 -12.66 -6.88
CA LEU A 152 -9.11 -12.24 -7.55
C LEU A 152 -10.00 -11.43 -6.61
N PRO A 153 -10.75 -10.45 -7.14
CA PRO A 153 -11.82 -9.77 -6.43
C PRO A 153 -13.09 -10.63 -6.28
N THR A 154 -14.03 -10.14 -5.46
CA THR A 154 -15.33 -10.80 -5.28
C THR A 154 -16.03 -11.15 -6.58
N TYR A 155 -16.06 -10.22 -7.55
CA TYR A 155 -16.70 -10.46 -8.85
C TYR A 155 -15.95 -11.46 -9.76
N GLY A 156 -14.70 -11.77 -9.47
CA GLY A 156 -13.94 -12.80 -10.16
C GLY A 156 -14.28 -14.22 -9.68
N ILE A 157 -14.73 -14.34 -8.42
CA ILE A 157 -15.06 -15.63 -7.77
C ILE A 157 -16.56 -15.89 -7.77
N GLU A 158 -17.39 -14.88 -7.49
CA GLU A 158 -18.82 -15.01 -7.30
C GLU A 158 -19.56 -14.50 -8.55
N ARG A 159 -19.23 -15.04 -9.73
CA ARG A 159 -19.85 -14.62 -11.02
C ARG A 159 -21.28 -15.09 -11.15
N ASP A 160 -21.62 -16.25 -10.59
CA ASP A 160 -22.96 -16.82 -10.58
C ASP A 160 -23.45 -17.05 -9.15
N PRO A 161 -24.47 -16.30 -8.70
CA PRO A 161 -25.06 -16.53 -7.39
C PRO A 161 -25.73 -17.90 -7.25
N ASN A 162 -25.95 -18.66 -8.35
CA ASN A 162 -26.52 -19.98 -8.34
C ASN A 162 -25.47 -21.11 -8.36
N GLU A 163 -24.21 -20.82 -8.68
CA GLU A 163 -23.13 -21.77 -8.48
C GLU A 163 -22.77 -21.85 -6.99
N GLN A 164 -23.05 -22.99 -6.37
CA GLN A 164 -22.61 -23.34 -5.02
C GLN A 164 -21.07 -23.53 -4.91
N SER A 165 -20.31 -23.05 -5.87
CA SER A 165 -18.85 -22.99 -5.81
C SER A 165 -18.39 -21.96 -4.77
N SER A 166 -17.34 -22.27 -4.08
CA SER A 166 -16.68 -21.58 -2.97
C SER A 166 -16.99 -20.09 -2.85
N THR A 167 -17.41 -19.67 -1.66
CA THR A 167 -17.58 -18.25 -1.34
C THR A 167 -16.24 -17.52 -1.43
N TYR A 168 -16.26 -16.20 -1.61
CA TYR A 168 -15.02 -15.39 -1.58
C TYR A 168 -14.23 -15.59 -0.27
N ASN A 169 -14.91 -15.85 0.84
CA ASN A 169 -14.23 -16.17 2.10
C ASN A 169 -13.48 -17.50 2.03
N ASP A 170 -14.03 -18.53 1.40
CA ASP A 170 -13.36 -19.83 1.23
C ASP A 170 -12.12 -19.68 0.35
N TYR A 171 -12.21 -18.87 -0.70
CA TYR A 171 -11.09 -18.53 -1.57
C TYR A 171 -9.95 -17.85 -0.78
N LEU A 172 -10.25 -16.84 0.03
CA LEU A 172 -9.27 -16.19 0.89
C LEU A 172 -8.63 -17.16 1.89
N GLN A 173 -9.43 -18.07 2.47
CA GLN A 173 -8.92 -19.08 3.39
C GLN A 173 -8.05 -20.12 2.68
N GLN A 174 -8.38 -20.51 1.46
CA GLN A 174 -7.57 -21.41 0.65
C GLN A 174 -6.19 -20.80 0.36
N ALA A 175 -6.14 -19.53 -0.06
CA ALA A 175 -4.89 -18.80 -0.25
C ALA A 175 -4.06 -18.67 1.05
N SER A 176 -4.73 -18.59 2.19
CA SER A 176 -4.07 -18.49 3.51
C SER A 176 -3.29 -19.74 3.94
N ARG A 177 -3.43 -20.88 3.20
CA ARG A 177 -2.58 -22.09 3.40
C ARG A 177 -1.11 -21.80 3.10
N MET A 178 -0.84 -20.85 2.21
CA MET A 178 0.52 -20.33 2.01
C MET A 178 0.87 -19.39 3.17
N ASN A 179 2.08 -19.54 3.72
CA ASN A 179 2.55 -18.64 4.75
C ASN A 179 3.09 -17.32 4.15
N LEU A 180 2.26 -16.66 3.35
CA LEU A 180 2.56 -15.34 2.80
C LEU A 180 2.48 -14.29 3.91
N PRO A 181 3.38 -13.29 3.92
CA PRO A 181 3.38 -12.23 4.95
C PRO A 181 2.28 -11.19 4.76
N GLN A 182 1.58 -11.19 3.64
CA GLN A 182 0.49 -10.27 3.30
C GLN A 182 -0.63 -10.98 2.54
N ILE A 183 -1.80 -10.33 2.48
CA ILE A 183 -2.90 -10.64 1.58
C ILE A 183 -2.91 -9.53 0.53
N SER A 184 -2.81 -9.86 -0.76
CA SER A 184 -2.94 -8.89 -1.85
C SER A 184 -4.13 -9.23 -2.72
N PHE A 185 -4.87 -8.21 -3.13
CA PHE A 185 -5.99 -8.36 -4.04
C PHE A 185 -6.13 -7.11 -4.91
N ASP A 186 -6.76 -7.27 -6.06
CA ASP A 186 -7.25 -6.16 -6.86
C ASP A 186 -8.77 -6.12 -6.89
N HIS A 187 -9.29 -4.92 -6.97
CA HIS A 187 -10.69 -4.63 -7.20
C HIS A 187 -10.79 -3.21 -7.77
N TYR A 188 -11.24 -3.10 -9.00
CA TYR A 188 -11.35 -1.83 -9.69
C TYR A 188 -12.78 -1.31 -9.63
N PRO A 189 -13.08 -0.36 -8.69
CA PRO A 189 -14.46 -0.02 -8.37
C PRO A 189 -15.11 0.97 -9.34
N ILE A 190 -14.33 1.82 -10.02
CA ILE A 190 -14.86 2.95 -10.79
C ILE A 190 -14.98 2.56 -12.25
N ARG A 191 -16.21 2.54 -12.76
CA ARG A 191 -16.57 2.26 -14.16
C ARG A 191 -17.35 3.43 -14.73
N ASP A 192 -17.55 3.45 -16.05
CA ASP A 192 -18.37 4.44 -16.74
C ASP A 192 -19.79 4.52 -16.15
N GLU A 193 -20.37 3.40 -15.77
CA GLU A 193 -21.69 3.30 -15.14
C GLU A 193 -21.72 3.75 -13.66
N GLY A 194 -20.55 3.97 -13.04
CA GLY A 194 -20.41 4.35 -11.64
C GLY A 194 -19.59 3.35 -10.81
N ILE A 195 -19.77 3.39 -9.50
CA ILE A 195 -19.02 2.57 -8.57
C ILE A 195 -19.62 1.16 -8.48
N ARG A 196 -18.80 0.12 -8.62
CA ARG A 196 -19.20 -1.28 -8.42
C ARG A 196 -19.83 -1.45 -7.04
N PRO A 197 -21.01 -2.09 -6.94
CA PRO A 197 -21.73 -2.21 -5.68
C PRO A 197 -21.06 -3.16 -4.69
N ASP A 198 -20.25 -4.11 -5.16
CA ASP A 198 -19.56 -5.12 -4.36
C ASP A 198 -18.20 -4.68 -3.80
N TRP A 199 -17.68 -3.49 -4.20
CA TRP A 199 -16.36 -3.03 -3.78
C TRP A 199 -16.16 -3.02 -2.27
N TYR A 200 -17.09 -2.39 -1.54
CA TYR A 200 -16.97 -2.33 -0.09
C TYR A 200 -17.18 -3.68 0.58
N ARG A 201 -17.98 -4.57 -0.02
CA ARG A 201 -18.09 -5.97 0.41
C ARG A 201 -16.75 -6.70 0.30
N ASN A 202 -16.03 -6.50 -0.81
CA ASN A 202 -14.68 -7.04 -0.99
C ASN A 202 -13.73 -6.56 0.10
N LEU A 203 -13.71 -5.25 0.37
CA LEU A 203 -12.88 -4.65 1.43
C LEU A 203 -13.23 -5.22 2.83
N GLU A 204 -14.51 -5.41 3.14
CA GLU A 204 -14.95 -6.05 4.39
C GLU A 204 -14.47 -7.50 4.51
N ALA A 205 -14.53 -8.28 3.41
CA ALA A 205 -14.07 -9.66 3.41
C ALA A 205 -12.55 -9.76 3.62
N VAL A 206 -11.77 -8.98 2.87
CA VAL A 206 -10.31 -8.96 2.99
C VAL A 206 -9.87 -8.43 4.36
N ARG A 207 -10.51 -7.37 4.87
CA ARG A 207 -10.23 -6.86 6.22
C ARG A 207 -10.50 -7.92 7.29
N ARG A 208 -11.60 -8.67 7.17
CA ARG A 208 -11.93 -9.77 8.10
C ARG A 208 -10.85 -10.86 8.08
N GLU A 209 -10.41 -11.25 6.90
CA GLU A 209 -9.34 -12.24 6.73
C GLU A 209 -7.99 -11.73 7.26
N SER A 210 -7.67 -10.46 7.03
CA SER A 210 -6.50 -9.79 7.59
C SER A 210 -6.49 -9.83 9.12
N LEU A 211 -7.63 -9.53 9.75
CA LEU A 211 -7.77 -9.61 11.21
C LEU A 211 -7.66 -11.05 11.72
N ARG A 212 -8.26 -12.02 11.02
CA ARG A 212 -8.22 -13.45 11.38
C ARG A 212 -6.79 -14.01 11.33
N THR A 213 -6.06 -13.67 10.27
CA THR A 213 -4.68 -14.17 10.03
C THR A 213 -3.61 -13.31 10.68
N LYS A 214 -3.96 -12.11 11.16
CA LYS A 214 -3.03 -11.08 11.66
C LYS A 214 -1.99 -10.66 10.61
N LYS A 215 -2.35 -10.75 9.33
CA LYS A 215 -1.52 -10.33 8.21
C LYS A 215 -2.02 -9.01 7.65
N PRO A 216 -1.13 -8.07 7.27
CA PRO A 216 -1.54 -6.87 6.55
C PRO A 216 -2.15 -7.24 5.21
N PHE A 217 -3.03 -6.39 4.70
CA PHE A 217 -3.47 -6.52 3.32
C PHE A 217 -2.98 -5.35 2.45
N TRP A 218 -2.82 -5.63 1.18
CA TRP A 218 -2.40 -4.73 0.13
C TRP A 218 -3.50 -4.62 -0.91
N ALA A 219 -3.77 -3.42 -1.40
CA ALA A 219 -4.89 -3.19 -2.29
C ALA A 219 -4.48 -2.43 -3.55
N PHE A 220 -5.00 -2.86 -4.69
CA PHE A 220 -4.81 -2.17 -5.95
C PHE A 220 -5.70 -0.95 -6.10
N VAL A 221 -5.26 -0.04 -6.94
CA VAL A 221 -5.99 1.09 -7.49
C VAL A 221 -5.77 1.14 -9.00
N LEU A 222 -6.81 1.47 -9.74
CA LEU A 222 -6.75 1.56 -11.18
C LEU A 222 -6.33 2.96 -11.62
N CYS A 223 -5.30 3.04 -12.47
CA CYS A 223 -4.89 4.31 -13.10
C CYS A 223 -4.71 4.21 -14.62
N THR A 224 -4.87 3.02 -15.21
CA THR A 224 -4.80 2.82 -16.67
C THR A 224 -6.18 2.53 -17.22
N PRO A 225 -6.75 3.40 -18.05
CA PRO A 225 -8.07 3.20 -18.62
C PRO A 225 -8.08 2.04 -19.64
N HIS A 226 -9.17 1.31 -19.66
CA HIS A 226 -9.44 0.24 -20.62
C HIS A 226 -10.89 -0.21 -20.54
N VAL A 227 -11.44 -0.70 -21.64
CA VAL A 227 -12.82 -1.21 -21.77
C VAL A 227 -13.82 -0.20 -21.18
N TYR A 228 -14.43 -0.49 -20.05
CA TYR A 228 -15.41 0.34 -19.33
C TYR A 228 -14.80 1.07 -18.10
N TYR A 229 -13.49 1.05 -17.97
CA TYR A 229 -12.80 1.80 -16.93
C TYR A 229 -12.32 3.15 -17.48
N PRO A 230 -12.86 4.27 -16.96
CA PRO A 230 -12.61 5.59 -17.51
C PRO A 230 -11.22 6.12 -17.19
N GLN A 231 -10.85 7.19 -17.89
CA GLN A 231 -9.66 7.97 -17.60
C GLN A 231 -9.64 8.39 -16.11
N PRO A 232 -8.56 8.12 -15.36
CA PRO A 232 -8.49 8.48 -13.96
C PRO A 232 -8.48 10.00 -13.74
N THR A 233 -9.04 10.42 -12.63
CA THR A 233 -8.96 11.78 -12.11
C THR A 233 -8.32 11.76 -10.72
N LEU A 234 -7.86 12.90 -10.23
CA LEU A 234 -7.35 12.97 -8.85
C LEU A 234 -8.41 12.53 -7.82
N ALA A 235 -9.68 12.87 -8.07
CA ALA A 235 -10.79 12.47 -7.21
C ALA A 235 -11.05 10.96 -7.24
N SER A 236 -10.95 10.32 -8.41
CA SER A 236 -11.11 8.87 -8.54
C SER A 236 -9.95 8.09 -7.90
N LEU A 237 -8.71 8.58 -8.03
CA LEU A 237 -7.56 7.99 -7.34
C LEU A 237 -7.67 8.17 -5.82
N ARG A 238 -8.04 9.37 -5.34
CA ARG A 238 -8.27 9.63 -3.91
C ARG A 238 -9.32 8.68 -3.33
N LEU A 239 -10.47 8.52 -4.00
CA LEU A 239 -11.52 7.64 -3.52
C LEU A 239 -11.02 6.22 -3.31
N GLN A 240 -10.30 5.65 -4.29
CA GLN A 240 -9.76 4.30 -4.20
C GLN A 240 -8.74 4.18 -3.07
N ILE A 241 -7.74 5.06 -3.05
CA ILE A 241 -6.65 5.04 -2.09
C ILE A 241 -7.15 5.26 -0.66
N TYR A 242 -7.94 6.31 -0.45
CA TYR A 242 -8.40 6.67 0.89
C TYR A 242 -9.42 5.67 1.45
N SER A 243 -10.22 5.04 0.59
CA SER A 243 -11.05 3.92 1.03
C SER A 243 -10.20 2.71 1.44
N ASN A 244 -9.20 2.33 0.65
CA ASN A 244 -8.28 1.25 0.99
C ASN A 244 -7.56 1.50 2.33
N LEU A 245 -7.03 2.71 2.54
CA LEU A 245 -6.41 3.10 3.81
C LEU A 245 -7.40 3.12 4.98
N ALA A 246 -8.61 3.62 4.76
CA ALA A 246 -9.66 3.63 5.77
C ALA A 246 -10.05 2.20 6.22
N TYR A 247 -9.92 1.22 5.35
CA TYR A 247 -10.12 -0.19 5.68
C TYR A 247 -8.88 -0.86 6.28
N GLY A 248 -7.69 -0.22 6.22
CA GLY A 248 -6.46 -0.68 6.86
C GLY A 248 -5.40 -1.26 5.91
N ALA A 249 -5.45 -0.91 4.62
CA ALA A 249 -4.43 -1.31 3.67
C ALA A 249 -3.03 -0.85 4.11
N GLN A 250 -2.04 -1.72 3.99
CA GLN A 250 -0.64 -1.49 4.35
C GLN A 250 0.29 -1.54 3.12
N ALA A 251 -0.26 -1.48 1.92
CA ALA A 251 0.39 -1.10 0.67
C ALA A 251 -0.67 -0.61 -0.31
N ILE A 252 -0.28 0.32 -1.17
CA ILE A 252 -1.10 0.77 -2.29
C ILE A 252 -0.39 0.34 -3.56
N GLN A 253 -1.12 -0.39 -4.41
CA GLN A 253 -0.61 -0.95 -5.65
C GLN A 253 -1.38 -0.35 -6.82
N TYR A 254 -0.69 0.05 -7.88
CA TYR A 254 -1.32 0.64 -9.06
C TYR A 254 -1.33 -0.34 -10.23
N PHE A 255 -2.46 -0.44 -10.90
CA PHE A 255 -2.58 -1.04 -12.21
C PHE A 255 -2.79 0.08 -13.26
N THR A 256 -1.78 0.40 -14.08
CA THR A 256 -0.38 -0.01 -14.20
C THR A 256 0.54 1.21 -14.23
N TYR A 257 1.89 1.03 -14.23
CA TYR A 257 2.82 2.12 -14.52
C TYR A 257 3.09 2.24 -16.03
N TRP A 258 3.47 1.14 -16.65
CA TRP A 258 3.60 1.06 -18.11
C TRP A 258 2.28 0.60 -18.72
N THR A 259 1.83 1.25 -19.78
CA THR A 259 0.58 0.87 -20.47
C THR A 259 0.75 -0.52 -21.07
N PRO A 260 -0.09 -1.50 -20.72
CA PRO A 260 -0.01 -2.82 -21.34
C PRO A 260 -0.33 -2.73 -22.84
N LYS A 261 0.21 -3.68 -23.61
CA LYS A 261 -0.15 -3.82 -25.03
C LYS A 261 -1.64 -4.18 -25.13
N PRO A 262 -2.42 -3.45 -25.92
CA PRO A 262 -3.80 -3.81 -26.19
C PRO A 262 -3.89 -5.19 -26.86
N ASP A 263 -4.97 -5.90 -26.59
CA ASP A 263 -5.34 -7.17 -27.21
C ASP A 263 -6.82 -7.15 -27.64
N ASP A 264 -7.38 -8.29 -28.01
CA ASP A 264 -8.77 -8.40 -28.48
C ASP A 264 -9.81 -8.10 -27.38
N ASP A 265 -9.44 -8.33 -26.10
CA ASP A 265 -10.32 -8.16 -24.94
C ASP A 265 -10.12 -6.80 -24.25
N TYR A 266 -8.91 -6.23 -24.32
CA TYR A 266 -8.52 -5.05 -23.55
C TYR A 266 -7.82 -3.99 -24.41
N ASN A 267 -8.44 -2.83 -24.51
CA ASN A 267 -7.93 -1.65 -25.25
C ASN A 267 -7.14 -0.72 -24.32
N TYR A 268 -6.15 -1.23 -23.56
CA TYR A 268 -5.34 -0.40 -22.66
C TYR A 268 -4.74 0.82 -23.33
N HIS A 269 -4.88 1.99 -22.69
CA HIS A 269 -4.34 3.25 -23.19
C HIS A 269 -4.06 4.23 -22.03
N ASP A 270 -3.31 5.29 -22.30
CA ASP A 270 -3.08 6.42 -21.40
C ASP A 270 -2.72 6.10 -19.94
N GLY A 271 -2.09 4.96 -19.69
CA GLY A 271 -1.39 4.71 -18.43
C GLY A 271 -0.27 5.73 -18.20
N PRO A 272 0.40 5.78 -17.04
CA PRO A 272 1.46 6.75 -16.76
C PRO A 272 2.55 6.82 -17.81
N ILE A 273 3.04 5.68 -18.29
CA ILE A 273 3.96 5.57 -19.43
C ILE A 273 3.23 4.88 -20.58
N SER A 274 3.30 5.47 -21.77
CA SER A 274 2.72 4.88 -23.00
C SER A 274 3.49 3.63 -23.43
N LEU A 275 2.95 2.89 -24.41
CA LEU A 275 3.64 1.75 -25.03
C LEU A 275 5.01 2.13 -25.60
N ASP A 276 5.14 3.34 -26.15
CA ASP A 276 6.38 3.86 -26.73
C ASP A 276 7.34 4.46 -25.68
N GLY A 277 7.06 4.26 -24.39
CA GLY A 277 7.91 4.74 -23.32
C GLY A 277 7.81 6.23 -23.00
N ASN A 278 6.79 6.94 -23.48
CA ASN A 278 6.61 8.36 -23.22
C ASN A 278 5.70 8.61 -22.00
N ARG A 279 5.99 9.67 -21.24
CA ARG A 279 5.09 10.13 -20.16
C ARG A 279 3.78 10.62 -20.73
N THR A 280 2.68 10.14 -20.16
CA THR A 280 1.33 10.63 -20.47
C THR A 280 0.88 11.69 -19.45
N LYS A 281 -0.34 12.19 -19.60
CA LYS A 281 -0.97 13.05 -18.57
C LYS A 281 -1.17 12.29 -17.24
N THR A 282 -1.40 10.99 -17.32
CA THR A 282 -1.59 10.12 -16.14
C THR A 282 -0.33 10.02 -15.29
N TYR A 283 0.87 10.14 -15.87
CA TYR A 283 2.12 10.19 -15.08
C TYR A 283 2.11 11.34 -14.06
N ASN A 284 1.78 12.55 -14.50
CA ASN A 284 1.74 13.72 -13.63
C ASN A 284 0.61 13.62 -12.59
N LEU A 285 -0.52 13.03 -12.98
CA LEU A 285 -1.65 12.78 -12.08
C LEU A 285 -1.26 11.82 -10.95
N VAL A 286 -0.65 10.68 -11.29
CA VAL A 286 -0.19 9.68 -10.33
C VAL A 286 0.92 10.25 -9.45
N LYS A 287 1.90 10.95 -10.02
CA LYS A 287 2.95 11.65 -9.26
C LYS A 287 2.35 12.60 -8.23
N THR A 288 1.36 13.41 -8.62
CA THR A 288 0.65 14.34 -7.71
C THR A 288 -0.01 13.58 -6.57
N MET A 289 -0.71 12.48 -6.89
CA MET A 289 -1.39 11.65 -5.88
C MET A 289 -0.40 10.97 -4.94
N ASN A 290 0.71 10.43 -5.45
CA ASN A 290 1.71 9.76 -4.63
C ASN A 290 2.44 10.75 -3.70
N LEU A 291 2.73 11.97 -4.15
CA LEU A 291 3.31 13.02 -3.31
C LEU A 291 2.34 13.49 -2.20
N GLU A 292 1.03 13.54 -2.49
CA GLU A 292 0.00 13.79 -1.48
C GLU A 292 -0.07 12.64 -0.49
N LEU A 293 -0.07 11.41 -0.99
CA LEU A 293 -0.17 10.19 -0.19
C LEU A 293 1.01 10.06 0.79
N ARG A 294 2.25 10.24 0.33
CA ARG A 294 3.45 10.16 1.18
C ARG A 294 3.39 11.05 2.41
N LYS A 295 2.76 12.22 2.30
CA LYS A 295 2.62 13.13 3.44
C LYS A 295 1.77 12.56 4.56
N ILE A 296 0.77 11.73 4.25
CA ILE A 296 -0.20 11.20 5.23
C ILE A 296 0.08 9.75 5.63
N LEU A 297 0.86 9.00 4.84
CA LEU A 297 1.17 7.60 5.12
C LEU A 297 1.69 7.34 6.54
N PRO A 298 2.52 8.20 7.16
CA PRO A 298 2.97 7.99 8.55
C PRO A 298 1.83 7.82 9.57
N LEU A 299 0.63 8.35 9.29
CA LEU A 299 -0.54 8.15 10.16
C LEU A 299 -1.16 6.75 10.00
N PHE A 300 -0.96 6.10 8.85
CA PHE A 300 -1.57 4.81 8.52
C PHE A 300 -0.59 3.64 8.65
N ASP A 301 0.71 3.91 8.67
CA ASP A 301 1.74 2.87 8.77
C ASP A 301 1.64 2.13 10.11
N GLY A 302 1.44 0.81 10.04
CA GLY A 302 1.20 -0.03 11.21
C GLY A 302 -0.09 0.28 11.98
N ALA A 303 -0.95 1.15 11.46
CA ALA A 303 -2.20 1.54 12.13
C ALA A 303 -3.15 0.36 12.27
N LYS A 304 -3.82 0.30 13.43
CA LYS A 304 -4.84 -0.72 13.73
C LYS A 304 -6.23 -0.09 13.57
N VAL A 305 -6.91 -0.45 12.48
CA VAL A 305 -8.30 -0.01 12.24
C VAL A 305 -9.23 -0.71 13.23
N GLU A 306 -9.87 0.08 14.10
CA GLU A 306 -10.79 -0.38 15.14
C GLU A 306 -12.21 -0.56 14.59
N SER A 307 -12.68 0.38 13.77
CA SER A 307 -13.99 0.26 13.12
C SER A 307 -14.03 0.97 11.78
N VAL A 308 -14.79 0.40 10.85
CA VAL A 308 -15.19 1.03 9.59
C VAL A 308 -16.71 1.05 9.55
N ARG A 309 -17.31 2.22 9.30
CA ARG A 309 -18.76 2.40 9.26
C ARG A 309 -19.13 3.32 8.11
N HIS A 310 -20.32 3.12 7.58
CA HIS A 310 -20.86 3.94 6.49
C HIS A 310 -21.98 4.83 6.96
N LEU A 311 -21.96 6.09 6.56
CA LEU A 311 -22.99 7.06 6.81
C LEU A 311 -23.62 7.51 5.48
N LEU A 312 -24.93 7.42 5.35
CA LEU A 312 -25.72 7.58 4.13
C LEU A 312 -25.33 6.56 3.02
N ASN A 313 -26.30 6.13 2.24
CA ASN A 313 -26.10 5.14 1.17
C ASN A 313 -25.20 3.98 1.62
N ILE A 314 -25.71 3.18 2.55
CA ILE A 314 -24.96 2.08 3.16
C ILE A 314 -24.82 0.96 2.12
N PRO A 315 -23.60 0.63 1.66
CA PRO A 315 -23.41 -0.49 0.76
C PRO A 315 -23.82 -1.81 1.43
N ASN A 316 -24.30 -2.75 0.64
CA ASN A 316 -24.63 -4.08 1.16
C ASN A 316 -23.39 -4.71 1.82
N TRP A 317 -23.63 -5.48 2.89
CA TRP A 317 -22.60 -6.19 3.67
C TRP A 317 -21.63 -5.31 4.47
N THR A 318 -21.89 -3.98 4.55
CA THR A 318 -21.11 -3.05 5.35
C THR A 318 -21.84 -2.63 6.61
N THR A 319 -21.12 -2.03 7.55
CA THR A 319 -21.69 -1.60 8.83
C THR A 319 -22.16 -0.15 8.78
N LYS A 320 -23.42 0.09 9.12
CA LYS A 320 -23.98 1.45 9.28
C LYS A 320 -23.36 2.16 10.48
N ALA A 321 -23.17 3.47 10.37
CA ALA A 321 -22.80 4.33 11.50
C ALA A 321 -24.03 4.56 12.38
N ASP A 322 -24.14 3.80 13.46
CA ASP A 322 -25.19 3.87 14.48
C ASP A 322 -24.78 4.70 15.70
N LYS A 323 -23.48 4.86 15.92
CA LYS A 323 -22.88 5.62 17.03
C LYS A 323 -21.86 6.60 16.51
N LEU A 324 -21.73 7.73 17.20
CA LEU A 324 -20.69 8.71 16.90
C LEU A 324 -19.33 8.20 17.36
N PRO A 325 -18.25 8.51 16.62
CA PRO A 325 -16.89 8.24 17.07
C PRO A 325 -16.57 8.93 18.38
N LEU A 326 -15.58 8.41 19.10
CA LEU A 326 -15.11 8.97 20.37
C LEU A 326 -14.86 10.49 20.25
N ASN A 327 -15.29 11.26 21.24
CA ASN A 327 -15.11 12.72 21.31
C ASN A 327 -15.78 13.54 20.18
N ILE A 328 -16.61 12.91 19.34
CA ILE A 328 -17.49 13.59 18.38
C ILE A 328 -18.89 13.67 18.99
N THR A 329 -19.41 14.89 19.11
CA THR A 329 -20.73 15.12 19.73
C THR A 329 -21.83 15.39 18.72
N LYS A 330 -21.46 15.76 17.49
CA LYS A 330 -22.38 15.90 16.35
C LYS A 330 -21.66 15.59 15.06
N LEU A 331 -22.32 14.84 14.19
CA LEU A 331 -21.86 14.58 12.83
C LEU A 331 -23.08 14.59 11.90
N LYS A 332 -23.08 15.46 10.91
CA LYS A 332 -24.09 15.49 9.84
C LYS A 332 -23.37 15.60 8.50
N VAL A 333 -23.80 14.83 7.54
CA VAL A 333 -23.28 14.83 6.17
C VAL A 333 -24.41 15.20 5.22
N LYS A 334 -24.12 16.14 4.32
CA LYS A 334 -24.96 16.46 3.17
C LYS A 334 -24.15 16.17 1.92
N GLY A 335 -24.58 15.17 1.14
CA GLY A 335 -23.92 14.69 -0.06
C GLY A 335 -24.64 13.50 -0.63
N LYS A 336 -24.47 13.22 -1.94
CA LYS A 336 -25.24 12.18 -2.64
C LYS A 336 -24.93 10.77 -2.16
N LYS A 337 -23.63 10.44 -1.97
CA LYS A 337 -23.19 9.07 -1.65
C LYS A 337 -22.75 8.87 -0.20
N GLY A 338 -22.71 9.94 0.61
CA GLY A 338 -22.29 9.86 2.01
C GLY A 338 -20.81 9.61 2.19
N CYS A 339 -20.42 9.05 3.34
CA CYS A 339 -19.00 8.87 3.68
C CYS A 339 -18.70 7.55 4.39
N ILE A 340 -17.41 7.20 4.41
CA ILE A 340 -16.82 6.22 5.32
C ILE A 340 -16.38 6.95 6.59
N LEU A 341 -16.62 6.34 7.72
CA LEU A 341 -16.06 6.72 9.02
C LEU A 341 -15.15 5.58 9.48
N SER A 342 -13.85 5.81 9.46
CA SER A 342 -12.88 4.84 9.96
C SER A 342 -12.20 5.37 11.22
N THR A 343 -12.29 4.61 12.31
CA THR A 343 -11.49 4.88 13.51
C THR A 343 -10.33 3.92 13.57
N PHE A 344 -9.15 4.45 13.83
CA PHE A 344 -7.93 3.66 13.91
C PHE A 344 -6.99 4.18 14.99
N LYS A 345 -6.10 3.31 15.48
CA LYS A 345 -5.07 3.63 16.46
C LYS A 345 -3.70 3.51 15.79
N ASN A 346 -2.86 4.53 16.02
CA ASN A 346 -1.45 4.48 15.68
C ASN A 346 -0.65 5.04 16.86
N GLY A 347 0.28 4.25 17.39
CA GLY A 347 0.98 4.57 18.63
C GLY A 347 0.01 4.77 19.80
N GLN A 348 0.12 5.90 20.49
CA GLN A 348 -0.72 6.27 21.61
C GLN A 348 -2.01 7.02 21.20
N HIS A 349 -2.13 7.39 19.93
CA HIS A 349 -3.23 8.23 19.45
C HIS A 349 -4.30 7.44 18.70
N ARG A 350 -5.53 7.91 18.84
CA ARG A 350 -6.68 7.42 18.08
C ARG A 350 -7.13 8.49 17.09
N TYR A 351 -7.40 8.05 15.89
CA TYR A 351 -7.76 8.90 14.75
C TYR A 351 -9.13 8.56 14.19
N LEU A 352 -9.71 9.52 13.49
CA LEU A 352 -10.90 9.37 12.67
C LEU A 352 -10.58 9.85 11.25
N ALA A 353 -10.72 8.97 10.29
CA ALA A 353 -10.74 9.30 8.87
C ALA A 353 -12.18 9.36 8.38
N ILE A 354 -12.54 10.41 7.65
CA ILE A 354 -13.85 10.61 7.03
C ILE A 354 -13.62 10.75 5.53
N VAL A 355 -14.00 9.72 4.74
CA VAL A 355 -13.79 9.68 3.28
C VAL A 355 -15.11 9.96 2.56
N ASN A 356 -15.11 10.92 1.64
CA ASN A 356 -16.25 11.15 0.75
C ASN A 356 -16.36 9.99 -0.27
N LYS A 357 -17.48 9.24 -0.24
CA LYS A 357 -17.72 8.10 -1.15
C LYS A 357 -18.09 8.51 -2.58
N ASP A 358 -18.24 9.78 -2.86
CA ASP A 358 -18.52 10.31 -4.18
C ASP A 358 -17.26 10.92 -4.78
N HIS A 359 -16.74 10.37 -5.89
CA HIS A 359 -15.58 10.92 -6.59
C HIS A 359 -15.94 12.06 -7.55
N ILE A 360 -17.25 12.30 -7.77
CA ILE A 360 -17.74 13.34 -8.70
C ILE A 360 -18.11 14.61 -7.92
N SER A 361 -18.85 14.44 -6.81
CA SER A 361 -19.47 15.56 -6.11
C SER A 361 -18.85 15.78 -4.73
N PRO A 362 -18.70 17.05 -4.30
CA PRO A 362 -18.28 17.33 -2.92
C PRO A 362 -19.40 16.98 -1.94
N MET A 363 -19.02 16.78 -0.68
CA MET A 363 -19.95 16.68 0.44
C MET A 363 -19.69 17.81 1.44
N THR A 364 -20.76 18.24 2.14
CA THR A 364 -20.64 19.13 3.30
C THR A 364 -20.69 18.29 4.56
N LEU A 365 -19.67 18.44 5.41
CA LEU A 365 -19.60 17.82 6.73
C LEU A 365 -19.84 18.89 7.80
N THR A 366 -20.84 18.68 8.66
CA THR A 366 -21.01 19.47 9.91
C THR A 366 -20.59 18.60 11.08
N ILE A 367 -19.62 19.07 11.88
CA ILE A 367 -19.04 18.31 12.99
C ILE A 367 -18.95 19.18 14.24
N ARG A 368 -19.20 18.60 15.41
CA ARG A 368 -18.85 19.19 16.72
C ARG A 368 -18.02 18.18 17.49
N THR A 369 -16.96 18.65 18.09
CA THR A 369 -15.98 17.84 18.82
C THR A 369 -15.93 18.27 20.28
N ARG A 370 -15.45 17.38 21.15
CA ARG A 370 -15.03 17.75 22.51
C ARG A 370 -13.68 18.47 22.46
N LYS A 371 -13.32 19.16 23.54
CA LYS A 371 -11.99 19.77 23.72
C LYS A 371 -10.90 18.69 23.60
N GLY A 372 -9.79 19.02 22.96
CA GLY A 372 -8.66 18.09 22.74
C GLY A 372 -8.67 17.38 21.40
N VAL A 373 -9.79 17.34 20.68
CA VAL A 373 -9.80 16.85 19.28
C VAL A 373 -9.15 17.91 18.40
N VAL A 374 -8.26 17.45 17.50
CA VAL A 374 -7.64 18.31 16.48
C VAL A 374 -7.90 17.77 15.08
N MET A 375 -8.02 18.64 14.10
CA MET A 375 -8.02 18.29 12.69
C MET A 375 -6.58 18.21 12.20
N ILE A 376 -6.26 17.20 11.40
CA ILE A 376 -4.94 17.02 10.80
C ILE A 376 -5.07 17.30 9.30
N ASN A 377 -4.33 18.30 8.81
CA ASN A 377 -4.30 18.59 7.39
C ASN A 377 -3.35 17.62 6.64
N LYS A 378 -3.35 17.67 5.31
CA LYS A 378 -2.52 16.79 4.47
C LYS A 378 -0.99 17.02 4.60
N SER A 379 -0.55 18.03 5.35
CA SER A 379 0.85 18.25 5.72
C SER A 379 1.13 17.85 7.16
N LEU A 380 0.26 17.04 7.77
CA LEU A 380 0.32 16.57 9.16
C LEU A 380 0.31 17.68 10.23
N GLN A 381 -0.11 18.89 9.87
CA GLN A 381 -0.23 19.97 10.84
C GLN A 381 -1.58 19.89 11.55
N GLU A 382 -1.54 20.07 12.86
CA GLU A 382 -2.73 20.14 13.70
C GLU A 382 -3.43 21.50 13.56
N ARG A 383 -4.75 21.48 13.51
CA ARG A 383 -5.61 22.66 13.43
C ARG A 383 -6.78 22.50 14.39
N VAL A 384 -7.27 23.61 14.91
CA VAL A 384 -8.54 23.60 15.64
C VAL A 384 -9.65 23.19 14.69
N PRO A 385 -10.50 22.22 15.08
CA PRO A 385 -11.59 21.77 14.20
C PRO A 385 -12.57 22.89 13.90
N SER A 386 -12.90 23.07 12.63
CA SER A 386 -14.03 23.88 12.18
C SER A 386 -15.36 23.16 12.42
N SER A 387 -16.46 23.90 12.53
CA SER A 387 -17.80 23.29 12.65
C SER A 387 -18.34 22.75 11.34
N SER A 388 -17.76 23.14 10.20
CA SER A 388 -18.18 22.73 8.88
C SER A 388 -16.99 22.61 7.92
N TYR A 389 -17.06 21.64 7.00
CA TYR A 389 -16.06 21.40 5.95
C TYR A 389 -16.76 21.11 4.63
N GLN A 390 -16.19 21.62 3.54
CA GLN A 390 -16.44 21.10 2.19
C GLN A 390 -15.38 20.06 1.89
N VAL A 391 -15.80 18.83 1.58
CA VAL A 391 -14.91 17.71 1.28
C VAL A 391 -15.08 17.37 -0.20
N SER A 392 -14.05 17.61 -0.98
CA SER A 392 -14.05 17.34 -2.42
C SER A 392 -14.37 15.87 -2.74
N GLY A 393 -14.68 15.59 -4.00
CA GLY A 393 -14.93 14.20 -4.44
C GLY A 393 -13.75 13.28 -4.10
N GLY A 394 -14.06 12.12 -3.49
CA GLY A 394 -13.08 11.12 -3.09
C GLY A 394 -12.11 11.53 -1.98
N ASP A 395 -12.17 12.77 -1.50
CA ASP A 395 -11.22 13.29 -0.54
C ASP A 395 -11.51 12.84 0.89
N MET A 396 -10.53 13.02 1.78
CA MET A 396 -10.55 12.57 3.17
C MET A 396 -10.25 13.72 4.13
N LEU A 397 -10.95 13.73 5.27
CA LEU A 397 -10.61 14.51 6.45
C LEU A 397 -10.06 13.60 7.54
N LEU A 398 -9.08 14.11 8.28
CA LEU A 398 -8.43 13.41 9.37
C LEU A 398 -8.56 14.20 10.68
N PHE A 399 -8.91 13.50 11.76
CA PHE A 399 -8.98 14.05 13.11
C PHE A 399 -8.20 13.14 14.07
N ARG A 400 -7.40 13.71 14.96
CA ARG A 400 -6.90 13.01 16.14
C ARG A 400 -7.94 13.20 17.26
N LEU A 401 -8.40 12.09 17.82
CA LEU A 401 -9.49 12.06 18.81
C LEU A 401 -8.98 12.09 20.25
N SER A 402 -7.76 11.56 20.46
CA SER A 402 -7.09 11.49 21.78
C SER A 402 -5.58 11.32 21.61
#